data_f4649149724aed24a3d166e66f9bb5b8
#
_entry.id   f4649149724aed24a3d166e66f9bb5b8
#
_cell.length_a   1.000
_cell.length_b   1.000
_cell.length_c   1.000
_cell.angle_alpha   90.00
_cell.angle_beta   90.00
_cell.angle_gamma   90.00
#
_symmetry.space_group_name_H-M   'P 1'
#
loop_
_entity.id
_entity.type
_entity.pdbx_description
1 polymer ?
#
loop_
_entity_poly.entity_id
_entity_poly.type
_entity_poly.pdbx_seq_one_letter_code
_entity_poly.pdbx_strand_id
1 'polypeptide(L)'
;LNPFLDQSDPQETIQGNPYLKPEISHNTALSYHYTNRTFTFTPTLFYRNKKQTIAQITQEDMVVTYKNLYHSQSAGAELGIYISPVKWMDIRINGTVYYDEIQADKKGNKRNDWAWNTNGIVSFRLTPTTTLQCNGNYISDLQTVQGKIESRYRIDTGIRQSILSGKGEVTLQINDWFGSVKEITV
;
A
#
# COMPACT_ATOMS: atom_id res chain seq x y z
N LEU A 1 -10.54 22.16 -5.82
CA LEU A 1 -10.21 21.46 -7.09
C LEU A 1 -10.60 22.32 -8.27
N ASN A 2 -9.69 22.44 -9.24
CA ASN A 2 -9.90 23.24 -10.43
C ASN A 2 -11.14 22.72 -11.21
N PRO A 3 -12.18 23.55 -11.50
CA PRO A 3 -13.36 23.11 -12.23
C PRO A 3 -13.13 22.95 -13.73
N PHE A 4 -12.00 23.41 -14.26
CA PHE A 4 -11.70 23.33 -15.67
C PHE A 4 -11.25 21.91 -16.06
N LEU A 5 -11.52 21.54 -17.32
CA LEU A 5 -11.05 20.32 -17.92
C LEU A 5 -9.51 20.36 -18.06
N ASP A 6 -8.85 19.36 -17.51
CA ASP A 6 -7.44 19.11 -17.76
C ASP A 6 -7.32 18.03 -18.85
N GLN A 7 -6.74 18.40 -19.98
CA GLN A 7 -6.53 17.58 -21.17
C GLN A 7 -5.03 17.46 -21.50
N SER A 8 -4.18 17.65 -20.52
CA SER A 8 -2.72 17.52 -20.70
C SER A 8 -2.29 16.09 -21.05
N ASP A 9 -3.09 15.09 -20.66
CA ASP A 9 -2.94 13.71 -21.10
C ASP A 9 -3.96 13.42 -22.22
N PRO A 10 -3.52 12.99 -23.43
CA PRO A 10 -4.43 12.63 -24.52
C PRO A 10 -5.35 11.44 -24.22
N GLN A 11 -5.01 10.62 -23.21
CA GLN A 11 -5.73 9.41 -22.86
C GLN A 11 -6.71 9.60 -21.69
N GLU A 12 -6.62 10.68 -20.95
CA GLU A 12 -7.44 10.91 -19.77
C GLU A 12 -7.86 12.39 -19.65
N THR A 13 -9.16 12.64 -19.67
CA THR A 13 -9.70 13.98 -19.42
C THR A 13 -10.13 14.07 -17.95
N ILE A 14 -9.50 14.94 -17.18
CA ILE A 14 -9.83 15.14 -15.77
C ILE A 14 -10.65 16.42 -15.59
N GLN A 15 -11.81 16.30 -14.94
CA GLN A 15 -12.65 17.44 -14.58
C GLN A 15 -12.77 17.56 -13.06
N GLY A 16 -12.37 18.69 -12.51
CA GLY A 16 -12.57 19.00 -11.10
C GLY A 16 -14.06 19.27 -10.78
N ASN A 17 -14.46 18.94 -9.55
CA ASN A 17 -15.81 19.19 -9.06
C ASN A 17 -15.79 20.29 -7.99
N PRO A 18 -16.34 21.50 -8.26
CA PRO A 18 -16.37 22.60 -7.28
C PRO A 18 -17.40 22.40 -6.16
N TYR A 19 -18.30 21.43 -6.27
CA TYR A 19 -19.36 21.15 -5.30
C TYR A 19 -18.96 20.10 -4.24
N LEU A 20 -17.68 19.71 -4.21
CA LEU A 20 -17.19 18.78 -3.22
C LEU A 20 -17.33 19.33 -1.79
N LYS A 21 -17.85 18.50 -0.92
CA LYS A 21 -17.88 18.76 0.51
C LYS A 21 -16.61 18.23 1.17
N PRO A 22 -16.14 18.84 2.27
CA PRO A 22 -15.01 18.34 3.01
C PRO A 22 -15.22 16.90 3.50
N GLU A 23 -14.20 16.06 3.35
CA GLU A 23 -14.14 14.74 3.99
C GLU A 23 -13.89 14.92 5.49
N ILE A 24 -14.62 14.18 6.31
CA ILE A 24 -14.43 14.12 7.76
C ILE A 24 -13.97 12.70 8.10
N SER A 25 -12.77 12.59 8.70
CA SER A 25 -12.20 11.30 9.10
C SER A 25 -12.01 11.22 10.61
N HIS A 26 -12.48 10.12 11.19
CA HIS A 26 -12.21 9.71 12.56
C HIS A 26 -11.36 8.43 12.54
N ASN A 27 -10.17 8.49 13.10
CA ASN A 27 -9.25 7.37 13.17
C ASN A 27 -8.94 7.06 14.62
N THR A 28 -9.07 5.80 14.99
CA THR A 28 -8.72 5.28 16.31
C THR A 28 -7.77 4.11 16.12
N ALA A 29 -6.70 4.06 16.89
CA ALA A 29 -5.75 2.95 16.87
C ALA A 29 -5.28 2.62 18.28
N LEU A 30 -5.06 1.33 18.52
CA LEU A 30 -4.43 0.80 19.74
C LEU A 30 -3.23 -0.03 19.33
N SER A 31 -2.06 0.38 19.76
CA SER A 31 -0.80 -0.30 19.44
C SER A 31 -0.16 -0.86 20.71
N TYR A 32 0.44 -2.03 20.58
CA TYR A 32 1.31 -2.60 21.59
C TYR A 32 2.72 -2.73 20.99
N HIS A 33 3.73 -2.42 21.76
CA HIS A 33 5.12 -2.54 21.32
C HIS A 33 5.92 -3.38 22.31
N TYR A 34 6.49 -4.46 21.82
CA TYR A 34 7.42 -5.30 22.55
C TYR A 34 8.73 -5.39 21.81
N THR A 35 9.84 -5.20 22.50
CA THR A 35 11.18 -5.35 21.91
C THR A 35 12.15 -5.98 22.88
N ASN A 36 13.02 -6.80 22.35
CA ASN A 36 14.19 -7.31 23.03
C ASN A 36 15.41 -7.26 22.07
N ARG A 37 16.52 -7.93 22.40
CA ARG A 37 17.76 -7.85 21.61
C ARG A 37 17.63 -8.43 20.20
N THR A 38 16.74 -9.38 19.98
CA THR A 38 16.64 -10.16 18.72
C THR A 38 15.26 -10.09 18.06
N PHE A 39 14.28 -9.51 18.75
CA PHE A 39 12.90 -9.55 18.31
C PHE A 39 12.16 -8.26 18.69
N THR A 40 11.42 -7.71 17.73
CA THR A 40 10.45 -6.64 17.94
C THR A 40 9.11 -7.06 17.37
N PHE A 41 8.04 -6.81 18.11
CA PHE A 41 6.68 -7.16 17.77
C PHE A 41 5.78 -5.95 18.05
N THR A 42 5.09 -5.48 17.01
CA THR A 42 4.25 -4.28 17.11
C THR A 42 2.90 -4.54 16.43
N PRO A 43 1.93 -5.14 17.13
CA PRO A 43 0.56 -5.23 16.67
C PRO A 43 -0.16 -3.90 16.89
N THR A 44 -1.04 -3.54 15.96
CA THR A 44 -1.92 -2.38 16.04
C THR A 44 -3.31 -2.78 15.59
N LEU A 45 -4.32 -2.52 16.40
CA LEU A 45 -5.72 -2.59 15.98
C LEU A 45 -6.18 -1.20 15.60
N PHE A 46 -6.93 -1.09 14.50
CA PHE A 46 -7.42 0.21 14.05
C PHE A 46 -8.88 0.17 13.61
N TYR A 47 -9.51 1.32 13.74
CA TYR A 47 -10.82 1.61 13.18
C TYR A 47 -10.78 2.98 12.53
N ARG A 48 -11.23 3.08 11.29
CA ARG A 48 -11.31 4.31 10.50
C ARG A 48 -12.74 4.50 10.03
N ASN A 49 -13.24 5.71 10.19
CA ASN A 49 -14.57 6.08 9.76
C ASN A 49 -14.50 7.41 9.02
N LYS A 50 -14.94 7.41 7.77
CA LYS A 50 -14.90 8.57 6.89
C LYS A 50 -16.31 8.90 6.39
N LYS A 51 -16.70 10.15 6.53
CA LYS A 51 -17.92 10.70 5.95
C LYS A 51 -17.58 11.60 4.78
N GLN A 52 -18.41 11.56 3.74
CA GLN A 52 -18.22 12.34 2.52
C GLN A 52 -16.86 12.09 1.86
N THR A 53 -16.41 10.84 1.88
CA THR A 53 -15.15 10.41 1.24
C THR A 53 -15.10 10.86 -0.21
N ILE A 54 -14.04 11.56 -0.59
CA ILE A 54 -13.86 12.01 -1.97
C ILE A 54 -13.27 10.86 -2.77
N ALA A 55 -14.02 10.38 -3.75
CA ALA A 55 -13.58 9.33 -4.65
C ALA A 55 -13.53 9.83 -6.09
N GLN A 56 -12.52 9.37 -6.81
CA GLN A 56 -12.41 9.51 -8.25
C GLN A 56 -13.37 8.53 -8.91
N ILE A 57 -14.11 9.00 -9.91
CA ILE A 57 -15.02 8.20 -10.72
C ILE A 57 -14.83 8.52 -12.19
N THR A 58 -14.88 7.51 -13.05
CA THR A 58 -14.93 7.69 -14.49
C THR A 58 -16.39 7.72 -14.94
N GLN A 59 -16.78 8.72 -15.70
CA GLN A 59 -18.10 8.85 -16.30
C GLN A 59 -18.19 8.07 -17.61
N GLU A 60 -19.40 7.92 -18.15
CA GLU A 60 -19.63 7.18 -19.40
C GLU A 60 -18.91 7.79 -20.63
N ASP A 61 -18.60 9.08 -20.58
CA ASP A 61 -17.85 9.82 -21.59
C ASP A 61 -16.32 9.77 -21.40
N MET A 62 -15.82 8.85 -20.57
CA MET A 62 -14.43 8.68 -20.18
C MET A 62 -13.82 9.90 -19.45
N VAL A 63 -14.64 10.82 -18.99
CA VAL A 63 -14.18 11.93 -18.15
C VAL A 63 -14.05 11.47 -16.71
N VAL A 64 -12.86 11.63 -16.16
CA VAL A 64 -12.56 11.36 -14.75
C VAL A 64 -12.97 12.57 -13.92
N THR A 65 -13.78 12.36 -12.89
CA THR A 65 -14.21 13.42 -11.97
C THR A 65 -14.21 12.93 -10.53
N TYR A 66 -14.50 13.84 -9.60
CA TYR A 66 -14.52 13.54 -8.16
C TYR A 66 -15.92 13.69 -7.61
N LYS A 67 -16.35 12.73 -6.77
CA LYS A 67 -17.62 12.79 -6.04
C LYS A 67 -17.43 12.45 -4.57
N ASN A 68 -18.28 13.04 -3.73
CA ASN A 68 -18.36 12.60 -2.34
C ASN A 68 -19.20 11.31 -2.26
N LEU A 69 -18.58 10.24 -1.76
CA LEU A 69 -19.29 9.05 -1.28
C LEU A 69 -19.97 9.35 0.05
N TYR A 70 -21.02 8.61 0.37
CA TYR A 70 -21.75 8.85 1.59
C TYR A 70 -20.95 8.50 2.84
N HIS A 71 -20.34 7.31 2.84
CA HIS A 71 -19.66 6.77 4.01
C HIS A 71 -18.63 5.72 3.61
N SER A 72 -17.51 5.68 4.33
CA SER A 72 -16.53 4.58 4.25
C SER A 72 -16.04 4.28 5.66
N GLN A 73 -15.95 3.01 6.00
CA GLN A 73 -15.40 2.57 7.27
C GLN A 73 -14.51 1.36 7.06
N SER A 74 -13.44 1.28 7.83
CA SER A 74 -12.57 0.12 7.85
C SER A 74 -12.11 -0.21 9.26
N ALA A 75 -12.05 -1.50 9.55
CA ALA A 75 -11.53 -2.02 10.81
C ALA A 75 -10.53 -3.13 10.50
N GLY A 76 -9.42 -3.16 11.21
CA GLY A 76 -8.39 -4.14 10.93
C GLY A 76 -7.26 -4.19 11.93
N ALA A 77 -6.26 -4.99 11.57
CA ALA A 77 -5.04 -5.14 12.35
C ALA A 77 -3.81 -4.95 11.45
N GLU A 78 -2.83 -4.27 11.99
CA GLU A 78 -1.50 -4.14 11.42
C GLU A 78 -0.52 -4.90 12.31
N LEU A 79 0.46 -5.56 11.70
CA LEU A 79 1.49 -6.31 12.40
C LEU A 79 2.86 -5.94 11.86
N GLY A 80 3.73 -5.43 12.72
CA GLY A 80 5.14 -5.22 12.44
C GLY A 80 5.99 -6.23 13.23
N ILE A 81 6.85 -6.95 12.53
CA ILE A 81 7.79 -7.90 13.12
C ILE A 81 9.20 -7.59 12.63
N TYR A 82 10.14 -7.53 13.56
CA TYR A 82 11.57 -7.56 13.27
C TYR A 82 12.21 -8.69 14.06
N ILE A 83 13.01 -9.50 13.38
CA ILE A 83 13.73 -10.63 13.98
C ILE A 83 15.17 -10.60 13.49
N SER A 84 16.13 -10.66 14.41
CA SER A 84 17.55 -10.89 14.15
C SER A 84 17.98 -12.17 14.86
N PRO A 85 17.63 -13.35 14.30
CA PRO A 85 17.85 -14.64 14.99
C PRO A 85 19.33 -14.97 15.12
N VAL A 86 20.13 -14.50 14.19
CA VAL A 86 21.59 -14.67 14.15
C VAL A 86 22.26 -13.38 13.65
N LYS A 87 23.54 -13.20 13.95
CA LYS A 87 24.28 -11.96 13.64
C LYS A 87 24.36 -11.61 12.14
N TRP A 88 24.15 -12.59 11.27
CA TRP A 88 24.26 -12.42 9.82
C TRP A 88 22.90 -12.33 9.10
N MET A 89 21.75 -12.43 9.82
CA MET A 89 20.43 -12.40 9.21
C MET A 89 19.49 -11.48 9.97
N ASP A 90 18.81 -10.60 9.24
CA ASP A 90 17.72 -9.75 9.73
C ASP A 90 16.48 -9.98 8.88
N ILE A 91 15.34 -10.09 9.53
CA ILE A 91 14.03 -10.29 8.90
C ILE A 91 13.10 -9.17 9.39
N ARG A 92 12.42 -8.50 8.45
CA ARG A 92 11.35 -7.55 8.73
C ARG A 92 10.11 -7.97 7.95
N ILE A 93 9.00 -8.04 8.64
CA ILE A 93 7.70 -8.36 8.03
C ILE A 93 6.71 -7.33 8.55
N ASN A 94 5.96 -6.72 7.63
CA ASN A 94 4.81 -5.91 7.96
C ASN A 94 3.61 -6.46 7.20
N GLY A 95 2.48 -6.51 7.86
CA GLY A 95 1.24 -6.98 7.27
C GLY A 95 0.07 -6.19 7.81
N THR A 96 -0.93 -5.99 6.98
CA THR A 96 -2.20 -5.37 7.35
C THR A 96 -3.31 -6.24 6.83
N VAL A 97 -4.28 -6.56 7.67
CA VAL A 97 -5.55 -7.19 7.28
C VAL A 97 -6.68 -6.30 7.76
N TYR A 98 -7.66 -6.05 6.89
CA TYR A 98 -8.78 -5.19 7.25
C TYR A 98 -10.03 -5.56 6.48
N TYR A 99 -11.15 -5.28 7.10
CA TYR A 99 -12.46 -5.29 6.49
C TYR A 99 -12.81 -3.85 6.13
N ASP A 100 -13.18 -3.63 4.88
CA ASP A 100 -13.56 -2.34 4.34
C ASP A 100 -15.01 -2.33 3.89
N GLU A 101 -15.75 -1.30 4.24
CA GLU A 101 -17.12 -1.06 3.80
C GLU A 101 -17.20 0.32 3.18
N ILE A 102 -17.65 0.38 1.92
CA ILE A 102 -17.86 1.60 1.18
C ILE A 102 -19.34 1.71 0.83
N GLN A 103 -19.97 2.81 1.22
CA GLN A 103 -21.33 3.14 0.85
C GLN A 103 -21.32 4.34 -0.11
N ALA A 104 -21.72 4.09 -1.36
CA ALA A 104 -21.64 5.10 -2.42
C ALA A 104 -22.73 6.18 -2.28
N ASP A 105 -23.94 5.82 -1.80
CA ASP A 105 -25.06 6.72 -1.71
C ASP A 105 -25.93 6.47 -0.47
N LYS A 106 -26.92 7.36 -0.26
CA LYS A 106 -27.90 7.23 0.83
C LYS A 106 -28.88 6.07 0.65
N LYS A 107 -29.00 5.51 -0.56
CA LYS A 107 -29.94 4.41 -0.86
C LYS A 107 -29.44 3.06 -0.40
N GLY A 108 -28.21 3.02 0.11
CA GLY A 108 -27.64 1.82 0.73
C GLY A 108 -26.84 0.92 -0.21
N ASN A 109 -26.43 1.41 -1.37
CA ASN A 109 -25.49 0.68 -2.22
C ASN A 109 -24.14 0.55 -1.50
N LYS A 110 -23.96 -0.60 -0.86
CA LYS A 110 -22.77 -0.93 -0.08
C LYS A 110 -21.92 -1.95 -0.83
N ARG A 111 -20.63 -1.77 -0.77
CA ARG A 111 -19.63 -2.78 -1.11
C ARG A 111 -18.75 -3.00 0.11
N ASN A 112 -18.47 -4.24 0.39
CA ASN A 112 -17.64 -4.64 1.51
C ASN A 112 -16.78 -5.83 1.11
N ASP A 113 -15.56 -5.86 1.62
CA ASP A 113 -14.66 -6.99 1.42
C ASP A 113 -13.54 -6.98 2.45
N TRP A 114 -12.87 -8.13 2.55
CA TRP A 114 -11.61 -8.26 3.24
C TRP A 114 -10.47 -7.96 2.29
N ALA A 115 -9.54 -7.14 2.74
CA ALA A 115 -8.31 -6.89 2.01
C ALA A 115 -7.10 -7.07 2.95
N TRP A 116 -5.97 -7.44 2.37
CA TRP A 116 -4.75 -7.56 3.13
C TRP A 116 -3.54 -7.25 2.25
N ASN A 117 -2.51 -6.79 2.87
CA ASN A 117 -1.22 -6.59 2.23
C ASN A 117 -0.11 -7.02 3.17
N THR A 118 1.00 -7.41 2.60
CA THR A 118 2.20 -7.72 3.36
C THR A 118 3.43 -7.30 2.58
N ASN A 119 4.44 -6.83 3.30
CA ASN A 119 5.77 -6.68 2.77
C ASN A 119 6.78 -7.34 3.72
N GLY A 120 7.81 -7.93 3.13
CA GLY A 120 8.88 -8.59 3.85
C GLY A 120 10.24 -8.21 3.30
N ILE A 121 11.21 -8.08 4.18
CA ILE A 121 12.61 -7.86 3.83
C ILE A 121 13.44 -8.87 4.61
N VAL A 122 14.24 -9.64 3.89
CA VAL A 122 15.25 -10.51 4.49
C VAL A 122 16.63 -10.05 4.03
N SER A 123 17.49 -9.77 4.99
CA SER A 123 18.87 -9.30 4.74
C SER A 123 19.87 -10.30 5.29
N PHE A 124 20.82 -10.68 4.47
CA PHE A 124 21.91 -11.60 4.81
C PHE A 124 23.24 -10.85 4.72
N ARG A 125 23.94 -10.73 5.82
CA ARG A 125 25.34 -10.27 5.85
C ARG A 125 26.26 -11.44 5.51
N LEU A 126 26.57 -11.62 4.23
CA LEU A 126 27.39 -12.73 3.73
C LEU A 126 28.85 -12.60 4.18
N THR A 127 29.33 -11.35 4.19
CA THR A 127 30.65 -10.96 4.73
C THR A 127 30.52 -9.63 5.47
N PRO A 128 31.56 -9.13 6.16
CA PRO A 128 31.53 -7.79 6.74
C PRO A 128 31.27 -6.65 5.73
N THR A 129 31.52 -6.91 4.45
CA THR A 129 31.41 -5.91 3.37
C THR A 129 30.33 -6.25 2.34
N THR A 130 29.71 -7.45 2.42
CA THR A 130 28.72 -7.92 1.43
C THR A 130 27.38 -8.19 2.10
N THR A 131 26.33 -7.57 1.60
CA THR A 131 24.96 -7.81 2.03
C THR A 131 24.09 -8.23 0.85
N LEU A 132 23.37 -9.34 0.99
CA LEU A 132 22.28 -9.76 0.11
C LEU A 132 20.95 -9.39 0.75
N GLN A 133 20.04 -8.81 -0.01
CA GLN A 133 18.71 -8.45 0.45
C GLN A 133 17.66 -8.97 -0.51
N CYS A 134 16.62 -9.60 0.03
CA CYS A 134 15.44 -9.99 -0.70
C CYS A 134 14.23 -9.23 -0.15
N ASN A 135 13.45 -8.61 -1.04
CA ASN A 135 12.22 -7.89 -0.71
C ASN A 135 11.04 -8.61 -1.35
N GLY A 136 9.97 -8.82 -0.59
CA GLY A 136 8.70 -9.33 -1.10
C GLY A 136 7.59 -8.36 -0.76
N ASN A 137 6.68 -8.13 -1.69
CA ASN A 137 5.47 -7.36 -1.50
C ASN A 137 4.29 -8.12 -2.07
N TYR A 138 3.16 -8.14 -1.36
CA TYR A 138 1.89 -8.67 -1.83
C TYR A 138 0.76 -7.74 -1.42
N ILE A 139 -0.18 -7.53 -2.32
CA ILE A 139 -1.42 -6.79 -2.08
C ILE A 139 -2.55 -7.68 -2.61
N SER A 140 -3.55 -7.96 -1.77
CA SER A 140 -4.76 -8.69 -2.17
C SER A 140 -5.58 -7.87 -3.15
N ASP A 141 -6.53 -8.50 -3.77
CA ASP A 141 -7.59 -7.81 -4.48
C ASP A 141 -8.33 -6.83 -3.55
N LEU A 142 -8.82 -5.75 -4.15
CA LEU A 142 -9.51 -4.68 -3.46
C LEU A 142 -10.77 -4.30 -4.23
N GLN A 143 -11.92 -4.31 -3.55
CA GLN A 143 -13.16 -3.78 -4.11
C GLN A 143 -13.12 -2.25 -4.13
N THR A 144 -13.52 -1.67 -5.25
CA THR A 144 -13.68 -0.23 -5.43
C THR A 144 -15.14 0.09 -5.76
N VAL A 145 -15.51 1.36 -5.79
CA VAL A 145 -16.87 1.79 -6.15
C VAL A 145 -17.26 1.33 -7.55
N GLN A 146 -16.31 1.31 -8.49
CA GLN A 146 -16.54 1.04 -9.91
C GLN A 146 -16.08 -0.34 -10.38
N GLY A 147 -15.38 -1.11 -9.53
CA GLY A 147 -14.86 -2.41 -9.95
C GLY A 147 -13.99 -3.06 -8.88
N LYS A 148 -13.08 -3.90 -9.33
CA LYS A 148 -12.15 -4.63 -8.50
C LYS A 148 -10.73 -4.42 -9.03
N ILE A 149 -9.81 -4.10 -8.14
CA ILE A 149 -8.37 -4.12 -8.43
C ILE A 149 -7.86 -5.52 -8.10
N GLU A 150 -7.23 -6.18 -9.05
CA GLU A 150 -6.70 -7.52 -8.86
C GLU A 150 -5.48 -7.54 -7.94
N SER A 151 -5.27 -8.67 -7.29
CA SER A 151 -4.10 -8.90 -6.45
C SER A 151 -2.80 -8.81 -7.25
N ARG A 152 -1.75 -8.35 -6.59
CA ARG A 152 -0.41 -8.26 -7.18
C ARG A 152 0.67 -8.58 -6.16
N TYR A 153 1.75 -9.15 -6.66
CA TYR A 153 2.95 -9.40 -5.85
C TYR A 153 4.19 -8.94 -6.61
N ARG A 154 5.26 -8.72 -5.89
CA ARG A 154 6.57 -8.38 -6.44
C ARG A 154 7.66 -8.92 -5.56
N ILE A 155 8.71 -9.48 -6.16
CA ILE A 155 9.90 -9.94 -5.48
C ILE A 155 11.11 -9.30 -6.12
N ASP A 156 11.91 -8.62 -5.30
CA ASP A 156 13.14 -7.94 -5.70
C ASP A 156 14.32 -8.55 -4.91
N THR A 157 15.51 -8.56 -5.51
CA THR A 157 16.73 -8.98 -4.85
C THR A 157 17.87 -8.03 -5.17
N GLY A 158 18.65 -7.67 -4.17
CA GLY A 158 19.83 -6.81 -4.34
C GLY A 158 21.03 -7.35 -3.59
N ILE A 159 22.18 -7.24 -4.19
CA ILE A 159 23.47 -7.48 -3.54
C ILE A 159 24.25 -6.17 -3.47
N ARG A 160 24.75 -5.85 -2.31
CA ARG A 160 25.50 -4.65 -2.02
C ARG A 160 26.88 -5.02 -1.52
N GLN A 161 27.92 -4.49 -2.16
CA GLN A 161 29.30 -4.71 -1.84
C GLN A 161 29.99 -3.39 -1.49
N SER A 162 30.49 -3.25 -0.26
CA SER A 162 31.37 -2.16 0.12
C SER A 162 32.77 -2.42 -0.40
N ILE A 163 33.40 -1.42 -1.03
CA ILE A 163 34.74 -1.48 -1.63
C ILE A 163 35.61 -0.36 -1.08
N LEU A 164 36.91 -0.39 -1.39
CA LEU A 164 37.89 0.64 -1.00
C LEU A 164 37.88 0.92 0.50
N SER A 165 37.79 -0.11 1.35
CA SER A 165 37.73 0.01 2.82
C SER A 165 36.58 0.91 3.30
N GLY A 166 35.41 0.80 2.64
CA GLY A 166 34.21 1.56 2.99
C GLY A 166 34.08 2.94 2.31
N LYS A 167 35.01 3.31 1.44
CA LYS A 167 34.97 4.59 0.71
C LYS A 167 34.11 4.53 -0.58
N GLY A 168 33.69 3.34 -1.00
CA GLY A 168 32.83 3.13 -2.16
C GLY A 168 31.85 2.00 -1.93
N GLU A 169 30.77 1.97 -2.70
CA GLU A 169 29.74 0.95 -2.67
C GLU A 169 29.30 0.60 -4.09
N VAL A 170 29.15 -0.69 -4.35
CA VAL A 170 28.58 -1.23 -5.60
C VAL A 170 27.32 -1.97 -5.24
N THR A 171 26.21 -1.65 -5.91
CA THR A 171 24.93 -2.33 -5.74
C THR A 171 24.46 -2.88 -7.07
N LEU A 172 24.13 -4.18 -7.08
CA LEU A 172 23.43 -4.85 -8.18
C LEU A 172 22.02 -5.20 -7.69
N GLN A 173 20.99 -4.83 -8.47
CA GLN A 173 19.61 -5.08 -8.11
C GLN A 173 18.87 -5.72 -9.29
N ILE A 174 18.05 -6.72 -8.97
CA ILE A 174 17.09 -7.34 -9.88
C ILE A 174 15.70 -7.07 -9.31
N ASN A 175 14.88 -6.39 -10.10
CA ASN A 175 13.52 -6.03 -9.71
C ASN A 175 12.54 -6.93 -10.44
N ASP A 176 11.46 -7.28 -9.73
CA ASP A 176 10.34 -8.06 -10.25
C ASP A 176 10.77 -9.36 -10.96
N TRP A 177 11.34 -10.28 -10.20
CA TRP A 177 11.84 -11.57 -10.70
C TRP A 177 10.86 -12.35 -11.57
N PHE A 178 9.56 -12.15 -11.38
CA PHE A 178 8.51 -12.91 -12.04
C PHE A 178 7.75 -12.10 -13.11
N GLY A 179 8.12 -10.83 -13.34
CA GLY A 179 7.39 -9.95 -14.25
C GLY A 179 5.92 -9.80 -13.84
N SER A 180 5.67 -9.78 -12.55
CA SER A 180 4.32 -9.83 -11.97
C SER A 180 3.61 -8.47 -11.99
N VAL A 181 4.37 -7.39 -12.13
CA VAL A 181 3.83 -6.04 -12.32
C VAL A 181 3.54 -5.85 -13.80
N LYS A 182 2.35 -6.27 -14.25
CA LYS A 182 1.87 -5.94 -15.59
C LYS A 182 1.60 -4.43 -15.62
N GLU A 183 2.23 -3.70 -16.52
CA GLU A 183 1.77 -2.37 -16.89
C GLU A 183 0.35 -2.53 -17.41
N ILE A 184 -0.60 -1.90 -16.72
CA ILE A 184 -1.96 -1.79 -17.24
C ILE A 184 -1.87 -0.76 -18.36
N THR A 185 -1.68 -1.22 -19.58
CA THR A 185 -1.93 -0.41 -20.77
C THR A 185 -3.45 -0.30 -20.87
N VAL A 186 -3.96 0.86 -20.47
CA VAL A 186 -5.38 1.23 -20.64
C VAL A 186 -5.65 1.59 -22.08
#